data_11c6731b2c9fec0c85a1fe9f24553b3d
#
_entry.id   11c6731b2c9fec0c85a1fe9f24553b3d
#
_cell.length_a   1.000
_cell.length_b   1.000
_cell.length_c   1.000
_cell.angle_alpha   90.00
_cell.angle_beta   90.00
_cell.angle_gamma   90.00
#
_symmetry.space_group_name_H-M   'P 1'
#
loop_
_entity.id
_entity.type
_entity.pdbx_description
1 polymer ?
#
loop_
_entity_poly.entity_id
_entity_poly.type
_entity_poly.pdbx_seq_one_letter_code
_entity_poly.pdbx_strand_id
1 'polypeptide(L)'
;MSADPLAKGADEEILGIPRELALPAGAWTGLRSFSSPEEGEREIERLDGLTQARPRRELESDPAWKQPIPYAVALYRPAGAPASDTQLFWMDRLVGGSDKRLHGRASFGVGGHISPGDGGIRAALAREWAEEVATPTLPPFTPIGLLNDDGDDVGRVHLGIVFIATLASPSIHIRETHKLAGSLVPVREALRRKDELEGWSARLIETIAKVAVDL
;
A
#
# COMPACT_ATOMS: atom_id res chain seq x y z
N MET A 1 17.77 -24.29 -19.42
CA MET A 1 18.01 -23.78 -18.05
C MET A 1 17.04 -22.62 -17.86
N SER A 2 15.93 -22.87 -17.18
CA SER A 2 14.92 -21.82 -16.89
C SER A 2 15.45 -21.00 -15.73
N ALA A 3 15.68 -19.69 -15.94
CA ALA A 3 16.08 -18.78 -14.88
C ALA A 3 14.92 -18.69 -13.87
N ASP A 4 15.26 -18.86 -12.60
CA ASP A 4 14.35 -18.71 -11.47
C ASP A 4 13.74 -17.30 -11.49
N PRO A 5 12.40 -17.14 -11.49
CA PRO A 5 11.77 -15.81 -11.47
C PRO A 5 12.15 -14.99 -10.23
N LEU A 6 12.57 -15.64 -9.13
CA LEU A 6 13.06 -14.99 -7.91
C LEU A 6 14.45 -14.36 -8.10
N ALA A 7 15.23 -14.77 -9.13
CA ALA A 7 16.55 -14.22 -9.40
C ALA A 7 16.53 -12.85 -10.11
N LYS A 8 15.40 -12.44 -10.69
CA LYS A 8 15.31 -11.18 -11.47
C LYS A 8 15.24 -9.89 -10.63
N GLY A 9 15.03 -9.97 -9.32
CA GLY A 9 14.98 -8.81 -8.43
C GLY A 9 16.05 -8.80 -7.34
N ALA A 10 16.86 -9.87 -7.23
CA ALA A 10 17.79 -10.04 -6.10
C ALA A 10 18.95 -9.03 -6.08
N ASP A 11 19.33 -8.50 -7.24
CA ASP A 11 20.40 -7.49 -7.38
C ASP A 11 19.83 -6.06 -7.52
N GLU A 12 18.51 -5.88 -7.44
CA GLU A 12 17.85 -4.58 -7.44
C GLU A 12 18.17 -3.84 -6.14
N GLU A 13 18.53 -2.56 -6.24
CA GLU A 13 18.64 -1.69 -5.08
C GLU A 13 17.29 -1.04 -4.79
N ILE A 14 16.89 -1.09 -3.52
CA ILE A 14 15.70 -0.42 -3.00
C ILE A 14 16.06 0.41 -1.77
N LEU A 15 15.17 1.30 -1.35
CA LEU A 15 15.39 2.13 -0.18
C LEU A 15 14.94 1.42 1.10
N GLY A 16 15.83 1.42 2.10
CA GLY A 16 15.56 0.97 3.46
C GLY A 16 15.91 2.04 4.48
N ILE A 17 15.35 1.92 5.68
CA ILE A 17 15.61 2.79 6.83
C ILE A 17 16.02 1.89 8.00
N PRO A 18 17.10 2.20 8.76
CA PRO A 18 17.39 1.49 9.99
C PRO A 18 16.16 1.47 10.91
N ARG A 19 15.78 0.28 11.40
CA ARG A 19 14.52 0.07 12.14
C ARG A 19 14.36 1.03 13.31
N GLU A 20 15.42 1.28 14.06
CA GLU A 20 15.41 2.19 15.21
C GLU A 20 15.10 3.64 14.83
N LEU A 21 15.50 4.06 13.62
CA LEU A 21 15.21 5.38 13.06
C LEU A 21 13.81 5.44 12.44
N ALA A 22 13.36 4.35 11.83
CA ALA A 22 12.01 4.24 11.27
C ALA A 22 10.96 4.23 12.39
N LEU A 23 11.25 3.56 13.51
CA LEU A 23 10.33 3.32 14.62
C LEU A 23 10.90 3.87 15.97
N PRO A 24 11.14 5.19 16.09
CA PRO A 24 11.83 5.75 17.24
C PRO A 24 11.06 5.57 18.58
N ALA A 25 9.75 5.41 18.53
CA ALA A 25 8.90 5.14 19.70
C ALA A 25 8.64 3.63 19.92
N GLY A 26 9.42 2.75 19.26
CA GLY A 26 9.23 1.30 19.29
C GLY A 26 8.19 0.80 18.30
N ALA A 27 8.13 -0.53 18.16
CA ALA A 27 7.20 -1.20 17.23
C ALA A 27 5.76 -1.19 17.76
N TRP A 28 4.81 -1.27 16.84
CA TRP A 28 3.39 -1.45 17.11
C TRP A 28 2.77 -2.38 16.06
N THR A 29 1.53 -2.78 16.26
CA THR A 29 0.77 -3.52 15.24
C THR A 29 -0.44 -2.71 14.80
N GLY A 30 -0.63 -2.60 13.48
CA GLY A 30 -1.74 -1.88 12.84
C GLY A 30 -1.38 -0.46 12.41
N LEU A 31 -2.39 0.35 12.11
CA LEU A 31 -2.22 1.73 11.67
C LEU A 31 -2.07 2.68 12.86
N ARG A 32 -1.00 3.47 12.86
CA ARG A 32 -0.85 4.67 13.68
C ARG A 32 -1.23 5.87 12.82
N SER A 33 -2.44 6.38 13.03
CA SER A 33 -2.99 7.48 12.24
C SER A 33 -2.27 8.80 12.54
N PHE A 34 -2.13 9.63 11.51
CA PHE A 34 -1.75 11.03 11.65
C PHE A 34 -2.93 11.85 12.16
N SER A 35 -2.66 12.89 12.94
CA SER A 35 -3.67 13.83 13.44
C SER A 35 -4.12 14.83 12.37
N SER A 36 -3.30 15.05 11.34
CA SER A 36 -3.59 15.91 10.19
C SER A 36 -2.75 15.51 8.97
N PRO A 37 -3.16 15.92 7.75
CA PRO A 37 -2.34 15.74 6.55
C PRO A 37 -0.95 16.36 6.67
N GLU A 38 -0.80 17.52 7.33
CA GLU A 38 0.48 18.22 7.52
C GLU A 38 1.42 17.43 8.44
N GLU A 39 0.90 16.70 9.42
CA GLU A 39 1.70 15.76 10.21
C GLU A 39 2.21 14.64 9.31
N GLY A 40 1.36 14.12 8.44
CA GLY A 40 1.73 13.11 7.47
C GLY A 40 2.84 13.57 6.53
N GLU A 41 2.77 14.81 6.02
CA GLU A 41 3.83 15.38 5.16
C GLU A 41 5.16 15.50 5.90
N ARG A 42 5.15 16.00 7.13
CA ARG A 42 6.38 16.07 7.96
C ARG A 42 6.99 14.70 8.21
N GLU A 43 6.15 13.69 8.43
CA GLU A 43 6.63 12.34 8.66
C GLU A 43 7.20 11.71 7.38
N ILE A 44 6.60 11.97 6.21
CA ILE A 44 7.13 11.58 4.90
C ILE A 44 8.50 12.22 4.67
N GLU A 45 8.64 13.52 4.88
CA GLU A 45 9.92 14.23 4.77
C GLU A 45 10.98 13.64 5.70
N ARG A 46 10.60 13.32 6.95
CA ARG A 46 11.49 12.69 7.92
C ARG A 46 11.98 11.32 7.43
N LEU A 47 11.05 10.48 6.94
CA LEU A 47 11.38 9.15 6.45
C LEU A 47 12.24 9.21 5.19
N ASP A 48 11.92 10.09 4.23
CA ASP A 48 12.72 10.30 3.02
C ASP A 48 14.17 10.66 3.36
N GLY A 49 14.38 11.54 4.34
CA GLY A 49 15.71 11.94 4.81
C GLY A 49 16.52 10.83 5.50
N LEU A 50 15.90 9.71 5.86
CA LEU A 50 16.53 8.58 6.55
C LEU A 50 16.80 7.39 5.61
N THR A 51 16.29 7.41 4.38
CA THR A 51 16.41 6.31 3.42
C THR A 51 17.85 6.10 2.98
N GLN A 52 18.22 4.83 2.78
CA GLN A 52 19.51 4.39 2.27
C GLN A 52 19.28 3.31 1.21
N ALA A 53 19.98 3.43 0.07
CA ALA A 53 19.94 2.41 -0.97
C ALA A 53 20.70 1.16 -0.52
N ARG A 54 20.09 -0.01 -0.67
CA ARG A 54 20.68 -1.31 -0.36
C ARG A 54 20.14 -2.40 -1.29
N PRO A 55 20.90 -3.48 -1.50
CA PRO A 55 20.40 -4.64 -2.24
C PRO A 55 19.12 -5.18 -1.61
N ARG A 56 18.09 -5.38 -2.42
CA ARG A 56 16.77 -5.87 -2.01
C ARG A 56 16.85 -7.17 -1.20
N ARG A 57 17.69 -8.12 -1.62
CA ARG A 57 17.92 -9.39 -0.93
C ARG A 57 18.38 -9.25 0.52
N GLU A 58 19.15 -8.18 0.82
CA GLU A 58 19.62 -7.91 2.18
C GLU A 58 18.49 -7.37 3.03
N LEU A 59 17.73 -6.40 2.50
CA LEU A 59 16.62 -5.79 3.20
C LEU A 59 15.45 -6.76 3.44
N GLU A 60 15.18 -7.70 2.53
CA GLU A 60 14.12 -8.70 2.67
C GLU A 60 14.39 -9.72 3.80
N SER A 61 15.64 -9.86 4.23
CA SER A 61 16.06 -10.85 5.24
C SER A 61 16.55 -10.24 6.56
N ASP A 62 16.74 -8.92 6.63
CA ASP A 62 17.31 -8.25 7.81
C ASP A 62 16.26 -7.40 8.57
N PRO A 63 15.71 -7.90 9.70
CA PRO A 63 14.73 -7.17 10.49
C PRO A 63 15.30 -5.94 11.24
N ALA A 64 16.61 -5.68 11.16
CA ALA A 64 17.20 -4.43 11.63
C ALA A 64 16.87 -3.23 10.71
N TRP A 65 16.22 -3.50 9.58
CA TRP A 65 15.80 -2.49 8.61
C TRP A 65 14.28 -2.52 8.41
N LYS A 66 13.74 -1.39 7.98
CA LYS A 66 12.38 -1.25 7.45
C LYS A 66 12.44 -0.71 6.03
N GLN A 67 11.75 -1.37 5.11
CA GLN A 67 11.51 -0.92 3.75
C GLN A 67 10.25 -0.04 3.77
N PRO A 68 10.37 1.28 3.52
CA PRO A 68 9.19 2.14 3.42
C PRO A 68 8.41 1.78 2.14
N ILE A 69 7.13 1.48 2.30
CA ILE A 69 6.22 1.12 1.21
C ILE A 69 5.11 2.17 1.16
N PRO A 70 5.09 3.07 0.18
CA PRO A 70 3.91 3.87 -0.11
C PRO A 70 2.75 2.95 -0.50
N TYR A 71 1.60 3.11 0.17
CA TYR A 71 0.45 2.21 0.04
C TYR A 71 -0.83 3.03 -0.07
N ALA A 72 -1.39 3.15 -1.28
CA ALA A 72 -2.57 3.94 -1.56
C ALA A 72 -3.85 3.10 -1.56
N VAL A 73 -4.86 3.59 -0.86
CA VAL A 73 -6.21 3.04 -0.85
C VAL A 73 -7.11 3.94 -1.71
N ALA A 74 -7.63 3.41 -2.81
CA ALA A 74 -8.48 4.17 -3.73
C ALA A 74 -9.93 4.20 -3.23
N LEU A 75 -10.45 5.41 -3.02
CA LEU A 75 -11.83 5.67 -2.65
C LEU A 75 -12.52 6.56 -3.69
N TYR A 76 -13.74 6.21 -4.02
CA TYR A 76 -14.63 7.00 -4.88
C TYR A 76 -15.95 7.29 -4.18
N ARG A 77 -16.40 8.54 -4.24
CA ARG A 77 -17.75 8.92 -3.84
C ARG A 77 -18.35 9.82 -4.92
N PRO A 78 -19.54 9.50 -5.47
CA PRO A 78 -20.22 10.38 -6.41
C PRO A 78 -20.45 11.76 -5.80
N ALA A 79 -20.33 12.81 -6.60
CA ALA A 79 -20.53 14.18 -6.12
C ALA A 79 -21.94 14.34 -5.54
N GLY A 80 -22.02 14.89 -4.32
CA GLY A 80 -23.29 15.09 -3.60
C GLY A 80 -23.91 13.83 -3.00
N ALA A 81 -23.29 12.67 -3.15
CA ALA A 81 -23.74 11.44 -2.54
C ALA A 81 -23.41 11.41 -1.02
N PRO A 82 -24.21 10.72 -0.21
CA PRO A 82 -23.92 10.53 1.20
C PRO A 82 -22.67 9.66 1.40
N ALA A 83 -22.03 9.77 2.54
CA ALA A 83 -20.85 9.00 2.92
C ALA A 83 -21.05 7.47 2.80
N SER A 84 -22.27 6.98 3.01
CA SER A 84 -22.63 5.57 2.83
C SER A 84 -22.42 5.02 1.43
N ASP A 85 -22.33 5.88 0.43
CA ASP A 85 -22.17 5.55 -0.98
C ASP A 85 -20.69 5.57 -1.43
N THR A 86 -19.78 5.80 -0.47
CA THR A 86 -18.34 5.67 -0.73
C THR A 86 -17.99 4.24 -1.12
N GLN A 87 -17.23 4.11 -2.20
CA GLN A 87 -16.76 2.85 -2.76
C GLN A 87 -15.24 2.73 -2.60
N LEU A 88 -14.79 1.51 -2.37
CA LEU A 88 -13.40 1.11 -2.26
C LEU A 88 -13.00 0.32 -3.50
N PHE A 89 -11.82 0.56 -4.06
CA PHE A 89 -11.28 -0.27 -5.13
C PHE A 89 -10.75 -1.58 -4.55
N TRP A 90 -11.51 -2.64 -4.79
CA TRP A 90 -11.26 -4.00 -4.33
C TRP A 90 -10.58 -4.81 -5.43
N MET A 91 -9.56 -5.59 -5.09
CA MET A 91 -8.77 -6.38 -6.02
C MET A 91 -8.79 -7.85 -5.59
N ASP A 92 -9.39 -8.71 -6.42
CA ASP A 92 -9.42 -10.16 -6.23
C ASP A 92 -8.21 -10.81 -6.91
N ARG A 93 -7.49 -11.68 -6.21
CA ARG A 93 -6.41 -12.47 -6.80
C ARG A 93 -6.96 -13.63 -7.62
N LEU A 94 -6.60 -13.65 -8.90
CA LEU A 94 -7.01 -14.71 -9.82
C LEU A 94 -6.16 -15.98 -9.64
N VAL A 95 -6.74 -17.12 -9.99
CA VAL A 95 -6.12 -18.46 -9.87
C VAL A 95 -4.82 -18.61 -10.67
N GLY A 96 -4.55 -17.72 -11.62
CA GLY A 96 -3.33 -17.70 -12.44
C GLY A 96 -2.09 -17.08 -11.77
N GLY A 97 -2.20 -16.55 -10.57
CA GLY A 97 -1.07 -15.96 -9.83
C GLY A 97 -0.05 -17.02 -9.37
N SER A 98 1.22 -16.60 -9.23
CA SER A 98 2.34 -17.49 -8.86
C SER A 98 2.24 -18.06 -7.44
N ASP A 99 1.62 -17.37 -6.49
CA ASP A 99 1.44 -17.84 -5.12
C ASP A 99 0.04 -18.45 -4.90
N LYS A 100 0.00 -19.77 -4.89
CA LYS A 100 -1.25 -20.53 -4.70
C LYS A 100 -1.91 -20.32 -3.33
N ARG A 101 -1.17 -19.86 -2.32
CA ARG A 101 -1.69 -19.59 -0.96
C ARG A 101 -2.60 -18.36 -0.95
N LEU A 102 -2.46 -17.48 -1.92
CA LEU A 102 -3.21 -16.24 -2.04
C LEU A 102 -4.41 -16.35 -2.99
N HIS A 103 -4.65 -17.51 -3.61
CA HIS A 103 -5.81 -17.72 -4.48
C HIS A 103 -7.11 -17.55 -3.69
N GLY A 104 -8.02 -16.72 -4.21
CA GLY A 104 -9.29 -16.40 -3.55
C GLY A 104 -9.15 -15.40 -2.40
N ARG A 105 -7.97 -14.81 -2.21
CA ARG A 105 -7.77 -13.66 -1.31
C ARG A 105 -7.94 -12.36 -2.07
N ALA A 106 -8.20 -11.31 -1.31
CA ALA A 106 -8.38 -9.97 -1.85
C ALA A 106 -7.50 -8.94 -1.15
N SER A 107 -7.22 -7.85 -1.84
CA SER A 107 -6.54 -6.67 -1.31
C SER A 107 -7.18 -5.40 -1.83
N PHE A 108 -6.76 -4.24 -1.34
CA PHE A 108 -7.24 -2.95 -1.86
C PHE A 108 -6.17 -1.85 -1.88
N GLY A 109 -4.92 -2.18 -1.62
CA GLY A 109 -3.83 -1.22 -1.66
C GLY A 109 -2.98 -1.34 -2.91
N VAL A 110 -2.60 -0.21 -3.46
CA VAL A 110 -1.68 -0.04 -4.59
C VAL A 110 -0.39 0.55 -4.06
N GLY A 111 0.75 -0.07 -4.36
CA GLY A 111 2.05 0.42 -3.91
C GLY A 111 3.14 -0.64 -3.96
N GLY A 112 4.37 -0.22 -3.71
CA GLY A 112 5.54 -1.09 -3.81
C GLY A 112 6.80 -0.47 -3.22
N HIS A 113 7.94 -1.08 -3.55
CA HIS A 113 9.24 -0.62 -3.08
C HIS A 113 9.65 0.71 -3.71
N ILE A 114 10.45 1.47 -2.97
CA ILE A 114 11.04 2.72 -3.46
C ILE A 114 12.41 2.40 -4.05
N SER A 115 12.61 2.74 -5.32
CA SER A 115 13.91 2.66 -5.98
C SER A 115 14.73 3.93 -5.73
N PRO A 116 16.07 3.86 -5.69
CA PRO A 116 16.94 5.03 -5.47
C PRO A 116 16.73 6.18 -6.47
N GLY A 117 16.19 5.86 -7.67
CA GLY A 117 15.91 6.83 -8.73
C GLY A 117 14.52 7.49 -8.66
N ASP A 118 13.64 7.06 -7.75
CA ASP A 118 12.25 7.56 -7.70
C ASP A 118 12.14 9.02 -7.26
N GLY A 119 13.05 9.50 -6.43
CA GLY A 119 12.97 10.87 -5.86
C GLY A 119 12.11 10.97 -4.61
N GLY A 120 11.91 9.86 -3.89
CA GLY A 120 11.25 9.79 -2.59
C GLY A 120 9.91 9.06 -2.60
N ILE A 121 9.28 8.98 -1.42
CA ILE A 121 8.06 8.20 -1.14
C ILE A 121 6.90 8.59 -2.06
N ARG A 122 6.66 9.89 -2.26
CA ARG A 122 5.55 10.36 -3.09
C ARG A 122 5.74 10.07 -4.57
N ALA A 123 6.96 10.19 -5.07
CA ALA A 123 7.27 9.91 -6.46
C ALA A 123 7.19 8.40 -6.74
N ALA A 124 7.68 7.56 -5.82
CA ALA A 124 7.49 6.12 -5.87
C ALA A 124 6.00 5.73 -5.88
N LEU A 125 5.17 6.36 -5.02
CA LEU A 125 3.73 6.12 -5.02
C LEU A 125 3.09 6.44 -6.37
N ALA A 126 3.44 7.57 -6.98
CA ALA A 126 2.90 7.96 -8.28
C ALA A 126 3.33 6.98 -9.40
N ARG A 127 4.57 6.50 -9.36
CA ARG A 127 5.08 5.47 -10.29
C ARG A 127 4.34 4.15 -10.12
N GLU A 128 4.27 3.61 -8.90
CA GLU A 128 3.55 2.35 -8.60
C GLU A 128 2.08 2.45 -9.00
N TRP A 129 1.43 3.59 -8.70
CA TRP A 129 0.06 3.83 -9.14
C TRP A 129 -0.07 3.74 -10.66
N ALA A 130 0.84 4.39 -11.40
CA ALA A 130 0.81 4.37 -12.87
C ALA A 130 1.16 3.00 -13.46
N GLU A 131 1.93 2.17 -12.76
CA GLU A 131 2.29 0.81 -13.19
C GLU A 131 1.16 -0.19 -12.94
N GLU A 132 0.48 -0.12 -11.80
CA GLU A 132 -0.51 -1.13 -11.40
C GLU A 132 -1.93 -0.82 -11.86
N VAL A 133 -2.33 0.47 -11.89
CA VAL A 133 -3.71 0.86 -12.23
C VAL A 133 -3.77 1.93 -13.31
N ALA A 134 -4.89 1.99 -14.00
CA ALA A 134 -5.22 3.03 -14.96
C ALA A 134 -6.38 3.87 -14.43
N THR A 135 -6.15 5.18 -14.31
CA THR A 135 -7.16 6.20 -13.98
C THR A 135 -7.08 7.34 -14.99
N PRO A 136 -8.17 8.08 -15.25
CA PRO A 136 -8.16 9.21 -16.19
C PRO A 136 -7.17 10.33 -15.80
N THR A 137 -6.99 10.53 -14.49
CA THR A 137 -6.05 11.50 -13.91
C THR A 137 -5.39 10.87 -12.68
N LEU A 138 -4.16 11.30 -12.38
CA LEU A 138 -3.53 10.94 -11.11
C LEU A 138 -4.36 11.54 -9.96
N PRO A 139 -4.84 10.73 -9.00
CA PRO A 139 -5.62 11.24 -7.88
C PRO A 139 -4.73 11.99 -6.89
N PRO A 140 -5.27 12.90 -6.08
CA PRO A 140 -4.59 13.39 -4.91
C PRO A 140 -4.39 12.25 -3.91
N PHE A 141 -3.19 12.22 -3.30
CA PHE A 141 -2.82 11.25 -2.26
C PHE A 141 -2.72 11.95 -0.91
N THR A 142 -3.66 11.66 -0.02
CA THR A 142 -3.67 12.21 1.35
C THR A 142 -3.07 11.20 2.32
N PRO A 143 -1.95 11.49 3.01
CA PRO A 143 -1.37 10.58 3.98
C PRO A 143 -2.26 10.47 5.22
N ILE A 144 -2.50 9.24 5.70
CA ILE A 144 -3.37 8.99 6.86
C ILE A 144 -2.68 8.29 8.02
N GLY A 145 -1.50 7.72 7.84
CA GLY A 145 -0.78 7.06 8.93
C GLY A 145 0.34 6.14 8.48
N LEU A 146 1.02 5.58 9.47
CA LEU A 146 2.03 4.53 9.32
C LEU A 146 1.46 3.18 9.73
N LEU A 147 1.64 2.18 8.90
CA LEU A 147 1.23 0.80 9.15
C LEU A 147 2.45 -0.07 9.44
N ASN A 148 2.50 -0.65 10.64
CA ASN A 148 3.49 -1.65 11.00
C ASN A 148 2.80 -2.95 11.44
N ASP A 149 3.35 -4.08 11.05
CA ASP A 149 2.90 -5.40 11.51
C ASP A 149 4.09 -6.37 11.50
N ASP A 150 4.64 -6.65 12.66
CA ASP A 150 5.79 -7.55 12.81
C ASP A 150 5.37 -9.02 12.97
N GLY A 151 4.10 -9.34 12.69
CA GLY A 151 3.51 -10.67 12.92
C GLY A 151 4.00 -11.75 11.97
N ASP A 152 4.57 -11.38 10.82
CA ASP A 152 5.15 -12.29 9.85
C ASP A 152 6.48 -11.77 9.29
N ASP A 153 7.15 -12.58 8.46
CA ASP A 153 8.47 -12.25 7.92
C ASP A 153 8.43 -11.05 6.97
N VAL A 154 7.33 -10.86 6.24
CA VAL A 154 7.13 -9.73 5.32
C VAL A 154 6.92 -8.45 6.13
N GLY A 155 5.99 -8.46 7.07
CA GLY A 155 5.69 -7.27 7.89
C GLY A 155 6.86 -6.83 8.75
N ARG A 156 7.71 -7.77 9.18
CA ARG A 156 8.91 -7.46 9.99
C ARG A 156 9.90 -6.51 9.31
N VAL A 157 10.00 -6.57 7.99
CA VAL A 157 10.94 -5.77 7.19
C VAL A 157 10.27 -4.62 6.43
N HIS A 158 8.94 -4.49 6.47
CA HIS A 158 8.21 -3.43 5.78
C HIS A 158 7.57 -2.43 6.76
N LEU A 159 7.45 -1.18 6.32
CA LEU A 159 6.70 -0.10 6.97
C LEU A 159 5.81 0.58 5.94
N GLY A 160 4.49 0.44 6.07
CA GLY A 160 3.53 1.08 5.17
C GLY A 160 3.35 2.55 5.49
N ILE A 161 3.45 3.40 4.48
CA ILE A 161 3.00 4.79 4.54
C ILE A 161 1.66 4.82 3.80
N VAL A 162 0.56 4.93 4.56
CA VAL A 162 -0.79 4.75 4.02
C VAL A 162 -1.37 6.08 3.56
N PHE A 163 -1.86 6.06 2.31
CA PHE A 163 -2.52 7.20 1.68
C PHE A 163 -3.94 6.85 1.26
N ILE A 164 -4.82 7.83 1.27
CA ILE A 164 -6.09 7.80 0.55
C ILE A 164 -5.89 8.43 -0.83
N ALA A 165 -6.21 7.67 -1.87
CA ALA A 165 -6.31 8.14 -3.24
C ALA A 165 -7.78 8.49 -3.54
N THR A 166 -8.13 9.77 -3.55
CA THR A 166 -9.50 10.22 -3.81
C THR A 166 -9.74 10.30 -5.31
N LEU A 167 -10.59 9.39 -5.82
CA LEU A 167 -10.89 9.32 -7.24
C LEU A 167 -11.92 10.38 -7.65
N ALA A 168 -11.64 11.09 -8.75
CA ALA A 168 -12.57 12.05 -9.34
C ALA A 168 -13.70 11.37 -10.15
N SER A 169 -13.51 10.11 -10.55
CA SER A 169 -14.49 9.33 -11.31
C SER A 169 -14.40 7.83 -10.94
N PRO A 170 -15.43 7.02 -11.26
CA PRO A 170 -15.40 5.58 -10.99
C PRO A 170 -14.50 4.80 -11.98
N SER A 171 -13.83 5.48 -12.90
CA SER A 171 -12.98 4.83 -13.90
C SER A 171 -11.60 4.51 -13.30
N ILE A 172 -11.47 3.32 -12.75
CA ILE A 172 -10.21 2.74 -12.28
C ILE A 172 -10.14 1.28 -12.73
N HIS A 173 -9.00 0.85 -13.28
CA HIS A 173 -8.80 -0.49 -13.83
C HIS A 173 -7.41 -1.01 -13.49
N ILE A 174 -7.30 -2.33 -13.22
CA ILE A 174 -6.02 -3.03 -13.09
C ILE A 174 -5.33 -3.10 -14.46
N ARG A 175 -4.01 -2.90 -14.49
CA ARG A 175 -3.20 -3.12 -15.71
C ARG A 175 -2.79 -4.58 -15.87
N GLU A 176 -2.45 -5.29 -14.80
CA GLU A 176 -2.07 -6.71 -14.82
C GLU A 176 -3.29 -7.65 -14.70
N THR A 177 -4.20 -7.60 -15.68
CA THR A 177 -5.49 -8.33 -15.68
C THR A 177 -5.37 -9.85 -15.66
N HIS A 178 -4.19 -10.40 -15.87
CA HIS A 178 -3.96 -11.85 -15.80
C HIS A 178 -3.72 -12.35 -14.36
N LYS A 179 -3.45 -11.46 -13.41
CA LYS A 179 -3.20 -11.79 -11.99
C LYS A 179 -4.30 -11.31 -11.06
N LEU A 180 -4.92 -10.18 -11.38
CA LEU A 180 -5.86 -9.48 -10.54
C LEU A 180 -7.12 -9.09 -11.31
N ALA A 181 -8.26 -9.09 -10.62
CA ALA A 181 -9.49 -8.44 -11.08
C ALA A 181 -9.84 -7.33 -10.11
N GLY A 182 -10.08 -6.11 -10.62
CA GLY A 182 -10.38 -4.94 -9.79
C GLY A 182 -11.79 -4.42 -10.03
N SER A 183 -12.48 -4.04 -8.96
CA SER A 183 -13.80 -3.40 -9.03
C SER A 183 -14.01 -2.43 -7.87
N LEU A 184 -14.84 -1.40 -8.10
CA LEU A 184 -15.33 -0.55 -7.02
C LEU A 184 -16.47 -1.28 -6.30
N VAL A 185 -16.32 -1.46 -4.98
CA VAL A 185 -17.34 -2.05 -4.12
C VAL A 185 -17.71 -1.06 -3.00
N PRO A 186 -18.97 -0.99 -2.55
CA PRO A 186 -19.33 -0.18 -1.40
C PRO A 186 -18.49 -0.55 -0.18
N VAL A 187 -17.97 0.45 0.55
CA VAL A 187 -17.11 0.21 1.74
C VAL A 187 -17.80 -0.70 2.76
N ARG A 188 -19.13 -0.56 2.94
CA ARG A 188 -19.91 -1.45 3.81
C ARG A 188 -19.90 -2.92 3.36
N GLU A 189 -19.79 -3.17 2.05
CA GLU A 189 -19.67 -4.52 1.50
C GLU A 189 -18.25 -5.05 1.71
N ALA A 190 -17.23 -4.25 1.40
CA ALA A 190 -15.84 -4.60 1.68
C ALA A 190 -15.63 -4.98 3.16
N LEU A 191 -16.25 -4.23 4.10
CA LEU A 191 -16.20 -4.52 5.53
C LEU A 191 -16.87 -5.87 5.88
N ARG A 192 -17.97 -6.25 5.22
CA ARG A 192 -18.60 -7.57 5.40
C ARG A 192 -17.74 -8.72 4.88
N ARG A 193 -16.94 -8.46 3.86
CA ARG A 193 -16.03 -9.42 3.21
C ARG A 193 -14.61 -9.39 3.81
N LYS A 194 -14.42 -8.80 4.99
CA LYS A 194 -13.09 -8.60 5.58
C LYS A 194 -12.27 -9.87 5.76
N ASP A 195 -12.92 -11.03 5.94
CA ASP A 195 -12.24 -12.31 6.12
C ASP A 195 -11.59 -12.84 4.81
N GLU A 196 -11.95 -12.26 3.65
CA GLU A 196 -11.31 -12.53 2.37
C GLU A 196 -10.00 -11.74 2.18
N LEU A 197 -9.79 -10.69 2.97
CA LEU A 197 -8.64 -9.80 2.85
C LEU A 197 -7.35 -10.45 3.34
N GLU A 198 -6.25 -10.09 2.70
CA GLU A 198 -4.90 -10.50 3.06
C GLU A 198 -4.07 -9.33 3.61
N GLY A 199 -3.01 -9.67 4.36
CA GLY A 199 -1.95 -8.78 4.79
C GLY A 199 -2.45 -7.46 5.37
N TRP A 200 -1.92 -6.37 4.85
CA TRP A 200 -2.23 -5.01 5.31
C TRP A 200 -3.67 -4.58 5.06
N SER A 201 -4.31 -5.08 4.00
CA SER A 201 -5.72 -4.80 3.74
C SER A 201 -6.62 -5.28 4.88
N ALA A 202 -6.35 -6.48 5.42
CA ALA A 202 -7.09 -7.00 6.58
C ALA A 202 -6.91 -6.13 7.83
N ARG A 203 -5.72 -5.53 8.01
CA ARG A 203 -5.43 -4.62 9.13
C ARG A 203 -6.08 -3.25 8.99
N LEU A 204 -6.30 -2.80 7.75
CA LEU A 204 -6.75 -1.44 7.44
C LEU A 204 -8.25 -1.29 7.29
N ILE A 205 -9.01 -2.34 6.94
CA ILE A 205 -10.40 -2.22 6.48
C ILE A 205 -11.31 -1.48 7.47
N GLU A 206 -11.15 -1.71 8.77
CA GLU A 206 -11.98 -1.04 9.78
C GLU A 206 -11.65 0.45 9.90
N THR A 207 -10.38 0.82 9.75
CA THR A 207 -9.96 2.22 9.71
C THR A 207 -10.41 2.91 8.43
N ILE A 208 -10.27 2.24 7.28
CA ILE A 208 -10.73 2.77 6.00
C ILE A 208 -12.24 2.99 6.00
N ALA A 209 -13.01 2.10 6.64
CA ALA A 209 -14.45 2.29 6.78
C ALA A 209 -14.82 3.54 7.60
N LYS A 210 -14.02 3.91 8.61
CA LYS A 210 -14.20 5.16 9.37
C LYS A 210 -13.80 6.38 8.52
N VAL A 211 -12.62 6.36 7.91
CA VAL A 211 -12.13 7.45 7.03
C VAL A 211 -13.13 7.73 5.90
N ALA A 212 -13.74 6.69 5.32
CA ALA A 212 -14.73 6.83 4.25
C ALA A 212 -16.00 7.59 4.65
N VAL A 213 -16.30 7.71 5.95
CA VAL A 213 -17.42 8.52 6.46
C VAL A 213 -17.04 10.01 6.50
N ASP A 214 -15.78 10.32 6.74
CA ASP A 214 -15.28 11.67 6.94
C ASP A 214 -14.84 12.36 5.62
N LEU A 215 -14.77 11.61 4.50
CA LEU A 215 -14.51 12.12 3.15
C LEU A 215 -15.73 12.85 2.58
#